data_6d7168fe97e050d2e6aad06bbaa0f57c
#
_entry.id   6d7168fe97e050d2e6aad06bbaa0f57c
#
_cell.length_a   1.000
_cell.length_b   1.000
_cell.length_c   1.000
_cell.angle_alpha   90.00
_cell.angle_beta   90.00
_cell.angle_gamma   90.00
#
_symmetry.space_group_name_H-M   'P 1'
#
loop_
_entity.id
_entity.type
_entity.pdbx_description
1 polymer ?
#
loop_
_entity_poly.entity_id
_entity_poly.type
_entity_poly.pdbx_seq_one_letter_code
_entity_poly.pdbx_strand_id
1 'polypeptide(L)'
;MFRRIRHALVAVVIPFLVVAARAGAAAGDTPLLPRPAGAPLFGELRGMRAAFDDGSLRLVADRAPAPGAAYVWAAISPPAGGWKLEQRATVEADITNHGSGEAEVLLWVVGESGWDAVPAHAKLSPGETRRFSCRLRETFPDGTPKIDPSRVRDIRVMVRGRFRAPLTLEVRGLTARGFEPPWFPPADRVAVPAVSDEDPAAGRRVRYRLNGDAAGGPYAVLHLPEDWRPGASLPLIVEYPGNIFFVPGCYSTGLPDQCVIGAGITRGRGAICLALPFVDRAAGVIAEGGWGVPDDTASYAVAMVEQVCREFGADRANIVLTGFSRGALACGFIGLRNDRIAALWKGFHACQHYDGDGWNGATEAGALERARRFRGRAVFQTDNSRAKFQTVMDAMRVPVTWADSGLRAHATAMFLDDRPSTEQLRRWFRELVTAP
;
A
#
# COMPACT_ATOMS: atom_id res chain seq x y z
N MET A 1 76.64 -43.08 -9.76
CA MET A 1 76.76 -41.79 -10.46
C MET A 1 75.39 -41.09 -10.41
N PHE A 2 75.07 -40.40 -9.31
CA PHE A 2 73.77 -39.81 -9.08
C PHE A 2 73.81 -38.28 -9.29
N ARG A 3 73.12 -37.78 -10.32
CA ARG A 3 72.95 -36.35 -10.57
C ARG A 3 71.73 -35.81 -9.74
N ARG A 4 72.03 -34.93 -8.80
CA ARG A 4 71.04 -34.17 -8.06
C ARG A 4 70.47 -33.02 -8.91
N ILE A 5 69.19 -33.06 -9.19
CA ILE A 5 68.46 -31.93 -9.80
C ILE A 5 67.96 -31.04 -8.66
N ARG A 6 68.43 -29.78 -8.61
CA ARG A 6 67.95 -28.74 -7.70
C ARG A 6 66.74 -28.06 -8.34
N HIS A 7 65.60 -28.17 -7.73
CA HIS A 7 64.46 -27.38 -8.12
C HIS A 7 64.52 -26.00 -7.42
N ALA A 8 64.59 -24.93 -8.21
CA ALA A 8 64.51 -23.57 -7.75
C ALA A 8 62.97 -23.22 -7.61
N LEU A 9 62.52 -22.95 -6.39
CA LEU A 9 61.22 -22.37 -6.16
C LEU A 9 61.28 -20.86 -6.52
N VAL A 10 60.56 -20.48 -7.57
CA VAL A 10 60.29 -19.07 -7.87
C VAL A 10 59.05 -18.66 -7.07
N ALA A 11 59.27 -17.88 -6.02
CA ALA A 11 58.16 -17.26 -5.28
C ALA A 11 57.62 -16.07 -6.09
N VAL A 12 56.42 -16.25 -6.64
CA VAL A 12 55.69 -15.17 -7.25
C VAL A 12 55.01 -14.37 -6.13
N VAL A 13 55.57 -13.21 -5.81
CA VAL A 13 54.93 -12.22 -4.92
C VAL A 13 53.89 -11.48 -5.72
N ILE A 14 52.60 -11.81 -5.49
CA ILE A 14 51.47 -11.04 -6.02
C ILE A 14 51.31 -9.82 -5.06
N PRO A 15 51.48 -8.59 -5.55
CA PRO A 15 51.14 -7.43 -4.71
C PRO A 15 49.65 -7.37 -4.51
N PHE A 16 49.18 -7.60 -3.30
CA PHE A 16 47.83 -7.20 -2.88
C PHE A 16 47.71 -5.69 -2.97
N LEU A 17 47.05 -5.21 -4.00
CA LEU A 17 46.61 -3.82 -4.08
C LEU A 17 45.53 -3.66 -3.03
N VAL A 18 45.88 -3.17 -1.84
CA VAL A 18 44.94 -2.67 -0.86
C VAL A 18 44.36 -1.39 -1.45
N VAL A 19 43.22 -1.51 -2.13
CA VAL A 19 42.40 -0.36 -2.44
C VAL A 19 41.90 0.15 -1.08
N ALA A 20 42.60 1.12 -0.51
CA ALA A 20 42.08 1.90 0.59
C ALA A 20 40.79 2.55 0.10
N ALA A 21 39.64 1.98 0.50
CA ALA A 21 38.37 2.64 0.38
C ALA A 21 38.56 3.98 1.11
N ARG A 22 38.65 5.07 0.35
CA ARG A 22 38.52 6.42 0.92
C ARG A 22 37.20 6.39 1.69
N ALA A 23 37.29 6.43 3.02
CA ALA A 23 36.15 6.76 3.86
C ALA A 23 35.66 8.11 3.35
N GLY A 24 34.58 8.07 2.55
CA GLY A 24 33.89 9.28 2.17
C GLY A 24 33.55 10.00 3.46
N ALA A 25 33.80 11.30 3.53
CA ALA A 25 33.42 12.12 4.65
C ALA A 25 31.99 11.73 5.05
N ALA A 26 31.78 11.36 6.31
CA ALA A 26 30.48 11.01 6.82
C ALA A 26 29.52 12.13 6.40
N ALA A 27 28.59 11.85 5.50
CA ALA A 27 27.66 12.85 5.04
C ALA A 27 26.90 13.31 6.28
N GLY A 28 27.11 14.56 6.70
CA GLY A 28 26.53 15.11 7.91
C GLY A 28 25.02 14.94 7.91
N ASP A 29 24.41 14.91 9.08
CA ASP A 29 22.96 14.85 9.25
C ASP A 29 22.27 15.89 8.35
N THR A 30 21.16 15.52 7.71
CA THR A 30 20.40 16.39 6.82
C THR A 30 19.08 16.75 7.50
N PRO A 31 18.89 17.99 7.98
CA PRO A 31 17.61 18.46 8.47
C PRO A 31 16.56 18.38 7.36
N LEU A 32 15.39 17.83 7.68
CA LEU A 32 14.25 17.75 6.76
C LEU A 32 13.26 18.90 6.99
N LEU A 33 13.45 19.65 8.09
CA LEU A 33 12.82 20.92 8.47
C LEU A 33 13.92 21.87 8.98
N PRO A 34 13.85 23.20 8.80
CA PRO A 34 12.89 23.98 8.03
C PRO A 34 13.18 23.93 6.52
N ARG A 35 12.26 24.50 5.73
CA ARG A 35 12.37 24.60 4.27
C ARG A 35 12.59 26.03 3.83
N PRO A 36 13.06 26.23 2.58
CA PRO A 36 13.04 27.53 1.93
C PRO A 36 11.65 28.17 1.98
N ALA A 37 11.59 29.48 2.16
CA ALA A 37 10.35 30.22 2.17
C ALA A 37 9.51 29.96 0.90
N GLY A 38 8.22 29.70 1.08
CA GLY A 38 7.26 29.53 -0.02
C GLY A 38 6.94 28.08 -0.44
N ALA A 39 7.64 27.06 0.05
CA ALA A 39 7.27 25.70 -0.25
C ALA A 39 6.18 25.18 0.73
N PRO A 40 5.09 24.53 0.25
CA PRO A 40 4.11 23.95 1.14
C PRO A 40 4.77 22.85 2.00
N LEU A 41 4.67 22.99 3.33
CA LEU A 41 5.25 22.04 4.27
C LEU A 41 4.40 20.79 4.41
N PHE A 42 3.09 20.95 4.30
CA PHE A 42 2.14 19.88 4.51
C PHE A 42 1.45 19.48 3.20
N GLY A 43 1.34 18.18 3.00
CA GLY A 43 0.47 17.59 1.97
C GLY A 43 -0.92 17.38 2.56
N GLU A 44 -1.21 16.17 3.02
CA GLU A 44 -2.51 15.81 3.58
C GLU A 44 -2.54 16.02 5.11
N LEU A 45 -3.58 16.68 5.60
CA LEU A 45 -3.92 16.79 7.01
C LEU A 45 -5.26 16.10 7.27
N ARG A 46 -5.24 14.98 7.99
CA ARG A 46 -6.45 14.24 8.33
C ARG A 46 -6.74 14.30 9.82
N GLY A 47 -7.78 15.02 10.18
CA GLY A 47 -8.18 15.18 11.58
C GLY A 47 -7.16 15.90 12.46
N MET A 48 -6.15 16.55 11.85
CA MET A 48 -5.13 17.35 12.53
C MET A 48 -5.00 18.72 11.88
N ARG A 49 -4.66 19.69 12.70
CA ARG A 49 -4.08 20.97 12.27
C ARG A 49 -2.58 20.94 12.51
N ALA A 50 -1.82 21.59 11.65
CA ALA A 50 -0.38 21.65 11.75
C ALA A 50 0.13 23.08 11.60
N ALA A 51 1.13 23.44 12.40
CA ALA A 51 1.85 24.70 12.31
C ALA A 51 3.33 24.43 12.50
N PHE A 52 4.18 25.21 11.82
CA PHE A 52 5.62 25.19 11.99
C PHE A 52 6.06 26.52 12.59
N ASP A 53 6.67 26.47 13.75
CA ASP A 53 7.12 27.62 14.51
C ASP A 53 8.40 27.29 15.26
N ASP A 54 9.36 28.23 15.28
CA ASP A 54 10.63 28.15 16.00
C ASP A 54 11.37 26.80 15.89
N GLY A 55 11.46 26.28 14.65
CA GLY A 55 12.17 25.02 14.37
C GLY A 55 11.43 23.75 14.83
N SER A 56 10.21 23.87 15.32
CA SER A 56 9.35 22.76 15.72
C SER A 56 8.06 22.69 14.89
N LEU A 57 7.54 21.48 14.77
CA LEU A 57 6.26 21.23 14.14
C LEU A 57 5.24 20.94 15.24
N ARG A 58 4.22 21.78 15.36
CA ARG A 58 3.09 21.61 16.27
C ARG A 58 1.91 21.00 15.54
N LEU A 59 1.44 19.84 16.02
CA LEU A 59 0.30 19.11 15.49
C LEU A 59 -0.81 19.09 16.53
N VAL A 60 -2.03 19.43 16.14
CA VAL A 60 -3.17 19.48 17.05
C VAL A 60 -4.34 18.70 16.47
N ALA A 61 -4.79 17.69 17.20
CA ALA A 61 -6.06 16.99 16.94
C ALA A 61 -7.10 17.47 17.95
N ASP A 62 -8.04 18.27 17.49
CA ASP A 62 -9.08 18.86 18.35
C ASP A 62 -10.14 17.83 18.75
N ARG A 63 -10.29 16.75 18.01
CA ARG A 63 -11.26 15.67 18.19
C ARG A 63 -10.58 14.32 18.00
N ALA A 64 -11.10 13.31 18.67
CA ALA A 64 -10.76 11.92 18.38
C ALA A 64 -11.13 11.56 16.92
N PRO A 65 -10.53 10.51 16.34
CA PRO A 65 -10.90 10.05 15.01
C PRO A 65 -12.42 9.86 14.88
N ALA A 66 -12.95 10.18 13.70
CA ALA A 66 -14.35 9.93 13.38
C ALA A 66 -14.69 8.44 13.52
N PRO A 67 -15.96 8.07 13.78
CA PRO A 67 -16.37 6.67 13.73
C PRO A 67 -15.90 6.00 12.41
N GLY A 68 -15.30 4.83 12.51
CA GLY A 68 -14.75 4.10 11.36
C GLY A 68 -13.33 4.49 10.96
N ALA A 69 -12.80 5.64 11.39
CA ALA A 69 -11.42 6.04 11.22
C ALA A 69 -10.57 5.58 12.42
N ALA A 70 -9.39 5.02 12.14
CA ALA A 70 -8.49 4.56 13.19
C ALA A 70 -7.28 5.46 13.38
N TYR A 71 -7.03 6.42 12.49
CA TYR A 71 -5.92 7.34 12.55
C TYR A 71 -6.34 8.79 12.31
N VAL A 72 -5.59 9.69 12.93
CA VAL A 72 -5.43 11.07 12.48
C VAL A 72 -3.97 11.27 12.10
N TRP A 73 -3.65 12.11 11.09
CA TRP A 73 -2.27 12.32 10.66
C TRP A 73 -2.01 13.68 10.06
N ALA A 74 -0.74 14.03 10.06
CA ALA A 74 -0.17 15.11 9.27
C ALA A 74 0.92 14.52 8.35
N ALA A 75 0.79 14.71 7.05
CA ALA A 75 1.80 14.34 6.06
C ALA A 75 2.68 15.54 5.75
N ILE A 76 3.98 15.38 5.94
CA ILE A 76 5.01 16.36 5.58
C ILE A 76 5.45 16.01 4.16
N SER A 77 5.26 16.95 3.22
CA SER A 77 5.59 16.73 1.82
C SER A 77 7.10 16.88 1.55
N PRO A 78 7.70 16.26 0.53
CA PRO A 78 9.07 16.55 0.12
C PRO A 78 9.22 17.95 -0.49
N PRO A 79 10.41 18.56 -0.46
CA PRO A 79 10.68 19.77 -1.24
C PRO A 79 10.58 19.48 -2.74
N ALA A 80 10.55 20.53 -3.56
CA ALA A 80 10.70 20.39 -5.01
C ALA A 80 11.99 19.60 -5.32
N GLY A 81 11.88 18.53 -6.10
CA GLY A 81 12.97 17.61 -6.40
C GLY A 81 13.19 16.48 -5.39
N GLY A 82 12.29 16.32 -4.41
CA GLY A 82 12.32 15.22 -3.44
C GLY A 82 13.37 15.39 -2.33
N TRP A 83 13.32 14.50 -1.35
CA TRP A 83 14.42 14.34 -0.39
C TRP A 83 15.52 13.44 -0.97
N LYS A 84 16.77 13.73 -0.65
CA LYS A 84 17.94 12.92 -1.05
C LYS A 84 18.26 11.93 0.08
N LEU A 85 17.50 10.84 0.17
CA LEU A 85 17.61 9.86 1.25
C LEU A 85 18.29 8.55 0.84
N GLU A 86 18.70 8.40 -0.40
CA GLU A 86 19.28 7.18 -0.96
C GLU A 86 20.58 6.73 -0.28
N GLN A 87 21.27 7.63 0.43
CA GLN A 87 22.48 7.35 1.19
C GLN A 87 22.30 7.56 2.70
N ARG A 88 21.06 7.57 3.18
CA ARG A 88 20.75 7.73 4.61
C ARG A 88 20.35 6.42 5.25
N ALA A 89 20.74 6.25 6.52
CA ALA A 89 20.38 5.06 7.29
C ALA A 89 18.99 5.19 7.92
N THR A 90 18.70 6.36 8.48
CA THR A 90 17.46 6.59 9.25
C THR A 90 16.85 7.95 8.95
N VAL A 91 15.55 8.07 9.23
CA VAL A 91 14.86 9.33 9.49
C VAL A 91 14.44 9.35 10.95
N GLU A 92 14.82 10.40 11.68
CA GLU A 92 14.61 10.53 13.11
C GLU A 92 13.89 11.83 13.47
N ALA A 93 13.11 11.78 14.56
CA ALA A 93 12.51 12.96 15.18
C ALA A 93 12.31 12.73 16.67
N ASP A 94 12.40 13.80 17.47
CA ASP A 94 11.94 13.80 18.86
C ASP A 94 10.49 14.29 18.89
N ILE A 95 9.58 13.46 19.43
CA ILE A 95 8.15 13.76 19.51
C ILE A 95 7.73 13.84 20.96
N THR A 96 7.09 14.96 21.33
CA THR A 96 6.58 15.23 22.68
C THR A 96 5.06 15.22 22.67
N ASN A 97 4.45 14.52 23.62
CA ASN A 97 3.00 14.58 23.87
C ASN A 97 2.67 15.68 24.87
N HIS A 98 2.14 16.81 24.41
CA HIS A 98 1.63 17.90 25.27
C HIS A 98 0.13 17.76 25.57
N GLY A 99 -0.51 16.66 25.18
CA GLY A 99 -1.88 16.36 25.52
C GLY A 99 -2.05 15.92 26.98
N SER A 100 -3.29 15.77 27.41
CA SER A 100 -3.66 15.39 28.79
C SER A 100 -3.86 13.87 28.96
N GLY A 101 -3.67 13.06 27.91
CA GLY A 101 -3.82 11.61 27.92
C GLY A 101 -2.71 10.91 27.14
N GLU A 102 -2.60 9.58 27.34
CA GLU A 102 -1.68 8.76 26.53
C GLU A 102 -2.10 8.77 25.05
N ALA A 103 -1.12 8.78 24.16
CA ALA A 103 -1.33 8.68 22.71
C ALA A 103 -0.37 7.66 22.10
N GLU A 104 -0.89 6.80 21.22
CA GLU A 104 -0.08 5.90 20.39
C GLU A 104 0.33 6.66 19.13
N VAL A 105 1.60 7.06 19.08
CA VAL A 105 2.17 7.92 18.03
C VAL A 105 3.02 7.09 17.09
N LEU A 106 2.91 7.37 15.80
CA LEU A 106 3.69 6.74 14.74
C LEU A 106 4.38 7.81 13.90
N LEU A 107 5.65 7.55 13.56
CA LEU A 107 6.38 8.25 12.52
C LEU A 107 6.55 7.29 11.35
N TRP A 108 6.08 7.65 10.17
CA TRP A 108 6.20 6.85 8.95
C TRP A 108 6.99 7.60 7.89
N VAL A 109 7.97 6.93 7.27
CA VAL A 109 8.56 7.34 6.00
C VAL A 109 7.86 6.54 4.91
N VAL A 110 7.09 7.21 4.08
CA VAL A 110 6.17 6.60 3.12
C VAL A 110 6.76 6.66 1.73
N GLY A 111 6.82 5.49 1.08
CA GLY A 111 7.26 5.34 -0.29
C GLY A 111 6.23 5.79 -1.32
N GLU A 112 6.52 5.51 -2.57
CA GLU A 112 5.76 6.01 -3.73
C GLU A 112 4.32 5.50 -3.76
N SER A 113 4.08 4.23 -3.42
CA SER A 113 2.73 3.64 -3.46
C SER A 113 1.83 4.08 -2.30
N GLY A 114 2.39 4.66 -1.25
CA GLY A 114 1.67 5.02 -0.03
C GLY A 114 1.36 3.85 0.91
N TRP A 115 1.66 2.64 0.47
CA TRP A 115 1.57 1.41 1.24
C TRP A 115 2.94 0.95 1.73
N ASP A 116 3.95 1.10 0.87
CA ASP A 116 5.33 0.88 1.21
C ASP A 116 5.81 2.01 2.12
N ALA A 117 6.07 1.68 3.37
CA ALA A 117 6.60 2.62 4.35
C ALA A 117 7.44 1.89 5.38
N VAL A 118 8.29 2.63 6.07
CA VAL A 118 9.03 2.15 7.24
C VAL A 118 8.58 2.95 8.46
N PRO A 119 8.11 2.29 9.53
CA PRO A 119 7.54 2.93 10.69
C PRO A 119 8.49 2.97 11.88
N ALA A 120 8.29 3.96 12.73
CA ALA A 120 8.60 3.89 14.16
C ALA A 120 7.33 4.21 14.94
N HIS A 121 7.11 3.57 16.10
CA HIS A 121 5.94 3.82 16.92
C HIS A 121 6.24 3.73 18.41
N ALA A 122 5.48 4.47 19.19
CA ALA A 122 5.51 4.39 20.64
C ALA A 122 4.21 4.94 21.23
N LYS A 123 3.90 4.49 22.46
CA LYS A 123 2.93 5.16 23.31
C LYS A 123 3.65 6.23 24.10
N LEU A 124 3.09 7.43 24.12
CA LEU A 124 3.61 8.58 24.84
C LEU A 124 2.62 9.00 25.91
N SER A 125 3.10 9.04 27.15
CA SER A 125 2.37 9.64 28.27
C SER A 125 2.34 11.17 28.16
N PRO A 126 1.43 11.86 28.85
CA PRO A 126 1.45 13.31 28.94
C PRO A 126 2.82 13.86 29.38
N GLY A 127 3.37 14.81 28.64
CA GLY A 127 4.68 15.41 28.87
C GLY A 127 5.88 14.56 28.43
N GLU A 128 5.68 13.33 28.00
CA GLU A 128 6.77 12.44 27.54
C GLU A 128 7.29 12.89 26.19
N THR A 129 8.64 12.94 26.08
CA THR A 129 9.35 13.08 24.80
C THR A 129 10.06 11.79 24.48
N ARG A 130 9.94 11.32 23.24
CA ARG A 130 10.65 10.12 22.77
C ARG A 130 11.22 10.34 21.38
N ARG A 131 12.40 9.76 21.16
CA ARG A 131 13.01 9.69 19.83
C ARG A 131 12.39 8.56 19.03
N PHE A 132 11.91 8.92 17.84
CA PHE A 132 11.45 7.98 16.81
C PHE A 132 12.56 7.86 15.76
N SER A 133 12.81 6.62 15.29
CA SER A 133 13.83 6.35 14.28
C SER A 133 13.28 5.31 13.28
N CYS A 134 13.12 5.74 12.04
CA CYS A 134 12.69 4.89 10.93
C CYS A 134 13.91 4.43 10.13
N ARG A 135 14.15 3.11 10.05
CA ARG A 135 15.25 2.53 9.28
C ARG A 135 14.88 2.47 7.79
N LEU A 136 15.59 3.23 6.94
CA LEU A 136 15.26 3.34 5.51
C LEU A 136 15.52 2.05 4.72
N ARG A 137 16.40 1.18 5.23
CA ARG A 137 16.79 -0.10 4.60
C ARG A 137 16.07 -1.32 5.18
N GLU A 138 14.90 -1.12 5.74
CA GLU A 138 14.10 -2.23 6.23
C GLU A 138 13.57 -3.09 5.08
N THR A 139 13.67 -4.42 5.22
CA THR A 139 13.23 -5.38 4.21
C THR A 139 12.12 -6.28 4.74
N PHE A 140 11.38 -6.89 3.84
CA PHE A 140 10.56 -8.05 4.13
C PHE A 140 11.45 -9.29 4.39
N PRO A 141 10.91 -10.39 4.95
CA PRO A 141 11.70 -11.58 5.26
C PRO A 141 12.39 -12.24 4.05
N ASP A 142 11.90 -12.04 2.85
CA ASP A 142 12.51 -12.53 1.60
C ASP A 142 13.63 -11.61 1.08
N GLY A 143 13.92 -10.50 1.79
CA GLY A 143 14.91 -9.51 1.39
C GLY A 143 14.37 -8.39 0.51
N THR A 144 13.10 -8.44 0.09
CA THR A 144 12.46 -7.35 -0.68
C THR A 144 12.44 -6.07 0.16
N PRO A 145 12.96 -4.94 -0.35
CA PRO A 145 12.92 -3.67 0.37
C PRO A 145 11.50 -3.18 0.59
N LYS A 146 11.24 -2.58 1.76
CA LYS A 146 9.92 -2.00 2.05
C LYS A 146 9.68 -0.68 1.33
N ILE A 147 10.71 0.14 1.19
CA ILE A 147 10.65 1.41 0.44
C ILE A 147 11.87 1.57 -0.47
N ASP A 148 11.74 2.45 -1.45
CA ASP A 148 12.88 3.05 -2.16
C ASP A 148 13.19 4.41 -1.52
N PRO A 149 14.33 4.58 -0.83
CA PRO A 149 14.66 5.85 -0.18
C PRO A 149 14.87 7.03 -1.14
N SER A 150 15.08 6.77 -2.44
CA SER A 150 15.18 7.83 -3.45
C SER A 150 13.80 8.39 -3.86
N ARG A 151 12.71 7.66 -3.51
CA ARG A 151 11.33 7.92 -3.97
C ARG A 151 10.36 8.06 -2.78
N VAL A 152 10.80 8.71 -1.71
CA VAL A 152 9.95 8.98 -0.55
C VAL A 152 8.91 10.04 -0.90
N ARG A 153 7.65 9.67 -0.77
CA ARG A 153 6.49 10.51 -1.09
C ARG A 153 6.18 11.51 0.02
N ASP A 154 6.12 11.06 1.26
CA ASP A 154 5.84 11.89 2.42
C ASP A 154 6.42 11.27 3.71
N ILE A 155 6.51 12.08 4.75
CA ILE A 155 6.77 11.62 6.11
C ILE A 155 5.54 11.95 6.94
N ARG A 156 4.95 10.95 7.59
CA ARG A 156 3.71 11.11 8.35
C ARG A 156 3.94 11.00 9.84
N VAL A 157 3.38 11.95 10.56
CA VAL A 157 3.15 11.81 11.99
C VAL A 157 1.68 11.47 12.20
N MET A 158 1.44 10.32 12.79
CA MET A 158 0.10 9.74 12.93
C MET A 158 -0.19 9.44 14.39
N VAL A 159 -1.45 9.53 14.78
CA VAL A 159 -1.94 9.02 16.05
C VAL A 159 -2.99 7.96 15.79
N ARG A 160 -2.79 6.79 16.40
CA ARG A 160 -3.66 5.64 16.25
C ARG A 160 -4.67 5.56 17.38
N GLY A 161 -5.87 5.14 17.01
CA GLY A 161 -6.89 4.75 17.97
C GLY A 161 -7.53 5.94 18.70
N ARG A 162 -8.06 5.63 19.90
CA ARG A 162 -8.71 6.63 20.74
C ARG A 162 -7.67 7.35 21.60
N PHE A 163 -7.73 8.66 21.62
CA PHE A 163 -6.96 9.50 22.50
C PHE A 163 -7.88 10.55 23.17
N ARG A 164 -7.39 11.17 24.23
CA ARG A 164 -8.11 12.26 24.88
C ARG A 164 -7.86 13.55 24.12
N ALA A 165 -8.91 14.12 23.57
CA ALA A 165 -8.82 15.40 22.85
C ALA A 165 -9.01 16.59 23.82
N PRO A 166 -8.41 17.78 23.52
CA PRO A 166 -7.48 17.98 22.42
C PRO A 166 -6.13 17.29 22.67
N LEU A 167 -5.53 16.75 21.62
CA LEU A 167 -4.19 16.20 21.64
C LEU A 167 -3.25 17.18 20.92
N THR A 168 -2.16 17.55 21.56
CA THR A 168 -1.09 18.34 20.96
C THR A 168 0.21 17.55 20.96
N LEU A 169 0.81 17.38 19.78
CA LEU A 169 2.15 16.83 19.63
C LEU A 169 3.10 17.91 19.16
N GLU A 170 4.32 17.88 19.65
CA GLU A 170 5.43 18.69 19.14
C GLU A 170 6.48 17.76 18.52
N VAL A 171 6.90 18.05 17.29
CA VAL A 171 7.92 17.29 16.56
C VAL A 171 9.13 18.19 16.36
N ARG A 172 10.28 17.77 16.88
CA ARG A 172 11.55 18.49 16.77
C ARG A 172 12.61 17.65 16.09
N GLY A 173 13.57 18.29 15.46
CA GLY A 173 14.77 17.65 14.94
C GLY A 173 14.49 16.58 13.88
N LEU A 174 13.44 16.74 13.06
CA LEU A 174 13.19 15.81 11.96
C LEU A 174 14.39 15.85 10.99
N THR A 175 15.16 14.77 10.96
CA THR A 175 16.49 14.73 10.35
C THR A 175 16.76 13.37 9.74
N ALA A 176 17.35 13.34 8.56
CA ALA A 176 17.92 12.12 7.97
C ALA A 176 19.35 11.95 8.46
N ARG A 177 19.65 10.77 9.05
CA ARG A 177 20.91 10.48 9.74
C ARG A 177 21.65 9.28 9.19
N GLY A 178 22.94 9.23 9.56
CA GLY A 178 23.83 8.15 9.20
C GLY A 178 24.11 8.08 7.71
N PHE A 179 25.04 7.20 7.34
CA PHE A 179 25.39 6.94 5.96
C PHE A 179 25.26 5.44 5.68
N GLU A 180 24.57 5.12 4.60
CA GLU A 180 24.61 3.78 3.98
C GLU A 180 24.92 3.92 2.50
N PRO A 181 25.64 2.95 1.89
CA PRO A 181 25.87 2.96 0.45
C PRO A 181 24.55 3.07 -0.31
N PRO A 182 24.54 3.68 -1.51
CA PRO A 182 23.33 3.71 -2.33
C PRO A 182 22.75 2.31 -2.52
N TRP A 183 21.44 2.21 -2.36
CA TRP A 183 20.74 0.99 -2.64
C TRP A 183 19.88 1.23 -3.88
N PHE A 184 19.94 0.28 -4.79
CA PHE A 184 19.17 0.33 -6.02
C PHE A 184 18.11 -0.78 -5.94
N PRO A 185 16.81 -0.43 -5.90
CA PRO A 185 15.77 -1.43 -6.07
C PRO A 185 15.96 -2.14 -7.42
N PRO A 186 15.44 -3.35 -7.59
CA PRO A 186 15.39 -3.98 -8.91
C PRO A 186 14.85 -2.99 -9.94
N ALA A 187 15.53 -2.83 -11.07
CA ALA A 187 15.22 -1.85 -12.11
C ALA A 187 13.81 -2.06 -12.72
N ASP A 188 13.21 -3.20 -12.50
CA ASP A 188 11.95 -3.71 -13.02
C ASP A 188 10.76 -3.53 -12.07
N ARG A 189 10.97 -2.94 -10.88
CA ARG A 189 9.87 -2.67 -9.95
C ARG A 189 8.87 -1.69 -10.54
N VAL A 190 7.58 -2.07 -10.49
CA VAL A 190 6.48 -1.22 -10.94
C VAL A 190 6.39 0.05 -10.09
N ALA A 191 6.47 1.19 -10.74
CA ALA A 191 6.19 2.48 -10.12
C ALA A 191 4.68 2.67 -10.02
N VAL A 192 4.20 3.05 -8.83
CA VAL A 192 2.77 3.31 -8.59
C VAL A 192 2.59 4.81 -8.37
N PRO A 193 1.84 5.52 -9.23
CA PRO A 193 1.63 6.95 -9.06
C PRO A 193 0.99 7.28 -7.71
N ALA A 194 1.40 8.39 -7.10
CA ALA A 194 0.77 8.89 -5.88
C ALA A 194 -0.71 9.21 -6.14
N VAL A 195 -1.54 9.04 -5.11
CA VAL A 195 -2.95 9.44 -5.18
C VAL A 195 -3.07 10.94 -5.01
N SER A 196 -3.84 11.59 -5.88
CA SER A 196 -4.11 13.04 -5.82
C SER A 196 -5.62 13.31 -5.80
N ASP A 197 -5.99 14.59 -5.61
CA ASP A 197 -7.37 15.09 -5.74
C ASP A 197 -7.56 15.85 -7.07
N GLU A 198 -6.66 15.64 -8.04
CA GLU A 198 -6.76 16.19 -9.39
C GLU A 198 -7.83 15.48 -10.21
N ASP A 199 -8.16 16.07 -11.38
CA ASP A 199 -9.06 15.44 -12.33
C ASP A 199 -8.45 14.16 -12.94
N PRO A 200 -9.28 13.12 -13.21
CA PRO A 200 -8.84 11.90 -13.87
C PRO A 200 -8.19 12.17 -15.23
N ALA A 201 -6.99 11.65 -15.41
CA ALA A 201 -6.26 11.71 -16.68
C ALA A 201 -5.34 10.50 -16.85
N ALA A 202 -4.88 10.24 -18.07
CA ALA A 202 -3.95 9.16 -18.36
C ALA A 202 -2.72 9.21 -17.45
N GLY A 203 -2.35 8.07 -16.86
CA GLY A 203 -1.23 7.92 -15.92
C GLY A 203 -1.48 8.45 -14.51
N ARG A 204 -2.66 8.99 -14.20
CA ARG A 204 -2.99 9.50 -12.86
C ARG A 204 -3.75 8.51 -12.00
N ARG A 205 -3.48 8.55 -10.70
CA ARG A 205 -4.28 7.93 -9.65
C ARG A 205 -4.95 9.04 -8.84
N VAL A 206 -6.29 9.04 -8.82
CA VAL A 206 -7.04 10.12 -8.20
C VAL A 206 -8.13 9.60 -7.27
N ARG A 207 -8.47 10.37 -6.22
CA ARG A 207 -9.68 10.12 -5.43
C ARG A 207 -10.90 10.48 -6.26
N TYR A 208 -11.73 9.50 -6.50
CA TYR A 208 -12.89 9.60 -7.38
C TYR A 208 -14.16 9.26 -6.61
N ARG A 209 -15.21 10.07 -6.76
CA ARG A 209 -16.47 9.94 -6.02
C ARG A 209 -17.63 9.60 -6.93
N LEU A 210 -18.65 9.00 -6.36
CA LEU A 210 -19.93 8.88 -7.07
C LEU A 210 -20.52 10.27 -7.32
N ASN A 211 -21.11 10.44 -8.49
CA ASN A 211 -21.84 11.65 -8.83
C ASN A 211 -22.97 11.89 -7.82
N GLY A 212 -22.95 13.06 -7.20
CA GLY A 212 -23.91 13.43 -6.15
C GLY A 212 -23.45 13.16 -4.71
N ASP A 213 -22.33 12.45 -4.50
CA ASP A 213 -21.76 12.31 -3.17
C ASP A 213 -21.08 13.60 -2.70
N ALA A 214 -21.11 13.85 -1.37
CA ALA A 214 -20.49 15.02 -0.78
C ALA A 214 -18.96 14.98 -0.93
N ALA A 215 -18.30 16.14 -1.03
CA ALA A 215 -16.86 16.26 -1.18
C ALA A 215 -16.04 15.57 -0.07
N GLY A 216 -16.59 15.50 1.16
CA GLY A 216 -15.98 14.81 2.30
C GLY A 216 -16.42 13.35 2.47
N GLY A 217 -17.28 12.83 1.60
CA GLY A 217 -17.82 11.47 1.66
C GLY A 217 -16.85 10.39 1.16
N PRO A 218 -17.34 9.13 1.09
CA PRO A 218 -16.57 8.01 0.59
C PRO A 218 -16.01 8.27 -0.83
N TYR A 219 -14.83 7.76 -1.08
CA TYR A 219 -14.18 7.83 -2.40
C TYR A 219 -13.58 6.48 -2.77
N ALA A 220 -13.50 6.23 -4.06
CA ALA A 220 -12.66 5.21 -4.67
C ALA A 220 -11.34 5.84 -5.14
N VAL A 221 -10.32 5.03 -5.43
CA VAL A 221 -9.13 5.49 -6.14
C VAL A 221 -9.18 4.95 -7.57
N LEU A 222 -9.30 5.87 -8.52
CA LEU A 222 -9.30 5.58 -9.96
C LEU A 222 -7.90 5.81 -10.53
N HIS A 223 -7.39 4.82 -11.25
CA HIS A 223 -6.15 4.93 -12.01
C HIS A 223 -6.44 4.67 -13.49
N LEU A 224 -6.37 5.70 -14.29
CA LEU A 224 -6.40 5.58 -15.74
C LEU A 224 -5.00 5.24 -16.24
N PRO A 225 -4.82 4.17 -17.04
CA PRO A 225 -3.50 3.77 -17.51
C PRO A 225 -2.88 4.84 -18.43
N GLU A 226 -1.56 4.81 -18.58
CA GLU A 226 -0.82 5.79 -19.42
C GLU A 226 -1.28 5.85 -20.87
N ASP A 227 -1.79 4.75 -21.40
CA ASP A 227 -2.32 4.61 -22.75
C ASP A 227 -3.83 4.85 -22.86
N TRP A 228 -4.49 5.29 -21.78
CA TRP A 228 -5.91 5.63 -21.79
C TRP A 228 -6.17 6.86 -22.68
N ARG A 229 -7.27 6.82 -23.43
CA ARG A 229 -7.77 7.93 -24.26
C ARG A 229 -9.29 7.97 -24.17
N PRO A 230 -9.90 9.15 -24.29
CA PRO A 230 -11.36 9.26 -24.44
C PRO A 230 -11.88 8.36 -25.55
N GLY A 231 -12.92 7.58 -25.29
CA GLY A 231 -13.51 6.62 -26.23
C GLY A 231 -12.81 5.26 -26.31
N ALA A 232 -11.73 5.03 -25.56
CA ALA A 232 -11.13 3.70 -25.43
C ALA A 232 -12.10 2.75 -24.72
N SER A 233 -12.04 1.46 -25.08
CA SER A 233 -12.69 0.36 -24.34
C SER A 233 -11.58 -0.49 -23.73
N LEU A 234 -11.42 -0.45 -22.40
CA LEU A 234 -10.35 -1.12 -21.68
C LEU A 234 -10.90 -2.05 -20.59
N PRO A 235 -10.26 -3.20 -20.34
CA PRO A 235 -10.57 -4.00 -19.16
C PRO A 235 -10.52 -3.19 -17.87
N LEU A 236 -11.26 -3.62 -16.85
CA LEU A 236 -11.29 -2.99 -15.54
C LEU A 236 -10.81 -3.97 -14.47
N ILE A 237 -9.84 -3.55 -13.67
CA ILE A 237 -9.47 -4.25 -12.44
C ILE A 237 -10.05 -3.50 -11.27
N VAL A 238 -10.90 -4.18 -10.48
CA VAL A 238 -11.49 -3.64 -9.26
C VAL A 238 -10.78 -4.26 -8.07
N GLU A 239 -10.29 -3.44 -7.13
CA GLU A 239 -9.52 -3.90 -5.98
C GLU A 239 -10.14 -3.43 -4.66
N TYR A 240 -10.27 -4.35 -3.68
CA TYR A 240 -10.59 -4.00 -2.31
C TYR A 240 -9.35 -3.98 -1.41
N PRO A 241 -9.18 -2.99 -0.53
CA PRO A 241 -8.03 -2.87 0.37
C PRO A 241 -8.05 -3.92 1.49
N GLY A 242 -6.88 -4.17 2.09
CA GLY A 242 -6.74 -4.90 3.34
C GLY A 242 -7.49 -4.21 4.49
N ASN A 243 -7.64 -4.91 5.62
CA ASN A 243 -8.16 -4.31 6.84
C ASN A 243 -7.14 -3.33 7.42
N ILE A 244 -7.61 -2.35 8.20
CA ILE A 244 -6.70 -1.60 9.04
C ILE A 244 -5.92 -2.55 9.94
N PHE A 245 -4.61 -2.43 9.93
CA PHE A 245 -3.74 -3.37 10.57
C PHE A 245 -2.39 -2.70 10.89
N PHE A 246 -1.89 -2.95 12.09
CA PHE A 246 -0.58 -2.48 12.47
C PHE A 246 0.07 -3.50 13.42
N VAL A 247 1.16 -4.08 12.96
CA VAL A 247 2.13 -4.81 13.78
C VAL A 247 3.53 -4.39 13.32
N PRO A 248 4.58 -4.58 14.13
CA PRO A 248 5.94 -4.33 13.69
C PRO A 248 6.24 -5.02 12.36
N GLY A 249 6.61 -4.24 11.36
CA GLY A 249 6.95 -4.76 10.03
C GLY A 249 5.81 -4.93 9.04
N CYS A 250 4.54 -4.76 9.44
CA CYS A 250 3.40 -4.84 8.53
C CYS A 250 2.25 -3.95 8.99
N TYR A 251 1.68 -3.17 8.09
CA TYR A 251 0.60 -2.23 8.43
C TYR A 251 -0.28 -1.91 7.22
N SER A 252 -1.51 -1.52 7.51
CA SER A 252 -2.50 -1.06 6.55
C SER A 252 -3.35 0.05 7.16
N THR A 253 -3.70 1.05 6.38
CA THR A 253 -4.69 2.07 6.77
C THR A 253 -6.11 1.63 6.51
N GLY A 254 -6.32 0.57 5.74
CA GLY A 254 -7.64 0.11 5.32
C GLY A 254 -8.29 0.95 4.22
N LEU A 255 -7.54 1.90 3.63
CA LEU A 255 -8.03 2.83 2.61
C LEU A 255 -7.72 2.36 1.19
N PRO A 256 -8.54 2.78 0.18
CA PRO A 256 -8.29 2.47 -1.23
C PRO A 256 -6.95 2.99 -1.75
N ASP A 257 -6.39 4.04 -1.14
CA ASP A 257 -5.09 4.64 -1.49
C ASP A 257 -3.93 3.62 -1.49
N GLN A 258 -4.07 2.53 -0.73
CA GLN A 258 -3.05 1.49 -0.58
C GLN A 258 -3.17 0.34 -1.57
N CYS A 259 -4.20 0.31 -2.40
CA CYS A 259 -4.40 -0.73 -3.39
C CYS A 259 -3.36 -0.60 -4.51
N VAL A 260 -2.57 -1.66 -4.72
CA VAL A 260 -1.47 -1.67 -5.71
C VAL A 260 -1.47 -2.92 -6.60
N ILE A 261 -2.35 -3.89 -6.34
CA ILE A 261 -2.40 -5.14 -7.11
C ILE A 261 -2.74 -4.85 -8.56
N GLY A 262 -3.75 -3.99 -8.80
CA GLY A 262 -4.12 -3.57 -10.14
C GLY A 262 -2.96 -2.95 -10.91
N ALA A 263 -2.24 -2.02 -10.30
CA ALA A 263 -1.03 -1.43 -10.88
C ALA A 263 0.07 -2.48 -11.14
N GLY A 264 0.25 -3.42 -10.22
CA GLY A 264 1.20 -4.53 -10.35
C GLY A 264 0.86 -5.46 -11.52
N ILE A 265 -0.40 -5.78 -11.73
CA ILE A 265 -0.88 -6.62 -12.85
C ILE A 265 -0.67 -5.90 -14.19
N THR A 266 -1.03 -4.63 -14.28
CA THR A 266 -1.08 -3.86 -15.53
C THR A 266 0.24 -3.16 -15.88
N ARG A 267 1.11 -2.95 -14.89
CA ARG A 267 2.29 -2.07 -15.01
C ARG A 267 1.91 -0.66 -15.51
N GLY A 268 0.73 -0.19 -15.13
CA GLY A 268 0.21 1.12 -15.51
C GLY A 268 -0.36 1.24 -16.94
N ARG A 269 -0.57 0.12 -17.64
CA ARG A 269 -1.03 0.11 -19.05
C ARG A 269 -2.12 -0.93 -19.31
N GLY A 270 -2.94 -0.69 -20.31
CA GLY A 270 -3.85 -1.67 -20.92
C GLY A 270 -5.10 -2.02 -20.11
N ALA A 271 -5.26 -1.51 -18.89
CA ALA A 271 -6.50 -1.65 -18.13
C ALA A 271 -6.68 -0.50 -17.14
N ILE A 272 -7.93 -0.13 -16.89
CA ILE A 272 -8.31 0.82 -15.83
C ILE A 272 -8.25 0.08 -14.48
N CYS A 273 -7.72 0.73 -13.44
CA CYS A 273 -7.74 0.18 -12.08
C CYS A 273 -8.63 1.04 -11.17
N LEU A 274 -9.48 0.39 -10.39
CA LEU A 274 -10.44 1.02 -9.49
C LEU A 274 -10.34 0.38 -8.11
N ALA A 275 -9.77 1.09 -7.15
CA ALA A 275 -9.77 0.64 -5.76
C ALA A 275 -11.01 1.14 -5.03
N LEU A 276 -11.80 0.23 -4.48
CA LEU A 276 -13.08 0.51 -3.83
C LEU A 276 -12.93 0.61 -2.31
N PRO A 277 -13.64 1.53 -1.64
CA PRO A 277 -13.74 1.54 -0.19
C PRO A 277 -14.72 0.49 0.33
N PHE A 278 -14.63 0.18 1.63
CA PHE A 278 -15.75 -0.34 2.41
C PHE A 278 -16.51 0.85 3.00
N VAL A 279 -17.83 0.89 2.87
CA VAL A 279 -18.61 2.09 3.22
C VAL A 279 -19.66 1.82 4.28
N ASP A 280 -19.91 2.85 5.08
CA ASP A 280 -21.12 3.04 5.86
C ASP A 280 -21.80 4.31 5.32
N ARG A 281 -22.87 4.14 4.55
CA ARG A 281 -23.56 5.27 3.90
C ARG A 281 -24.33 6.13 4.90
N ALA A 282 -24.86 5.52 5.94
CA ALA A 282 -25.59 6.26 6.96
C ALA A 282 -24.66 7.20 7.74
N ALA A 283 -23.45 6.76 8.03
CA ALA A 283 -22.42 7.58 8.66
C ALA A 283 -21.66 8.48 7.65
N GLY A 284 -21.78 8.24 6.33
CA GLY A 284 -21.07 8.99 5.29
C GLY A 284 -19.57 8.78 5.30
N VAL A 285 -19.08 7.59 5.72
CA VAL A 285 -17.66 7.33 5.94
C VAL A 285 -17.15 6.09 5.22
N ILE A 286 -15.83 6.05 5.01
CA ILE A 286 -15.10 4.83 4.69
C ILE A 286 -14.81 4.07 5.98
N ALA A 287 -15.12 2.76 5.99
CA ALA A 287 -14.75 1.87 7.07
C ALA A 287 -13.33 1.34 6.88
N GLU A 288 -12.39 1.84 7.66
CA GLU A 288 -10.99 1.38 7.64
C GLU A 288 -10.84 -0.04 8.20
N GLY A 289 -11.74 -0.45 9.11
CA GLY A 289 -11.86 -1.78 9.67
C GLY A 289 -13.22 -2.41 9.42
N GLY A 290 -13.26 -3.75 9.36
CA GLY A 290 -14.49 -4.49 9.11
C GLY A 290 -15.05 -4.28 7.69
N TRP A 291 -16.37 -4.38 7.54
CA TRP A 291 -17.04 -4.37 6.24
C TRP A 291 -17.75 -3.05 5.91
N GLY A 292 -17.73 -2.08 6.84
CA GLY A 292 -18.74 -1.04 6.84
C GLY A 292 -20.13 -1.67 7.00
N VAL A 293 -21.10 -1.23 6.20
CA VAL A 293 -22.36 -1.94 5.99
C VAL A 293 -22.22 -2.78 4.70
N PRO A 294 -22.24 -4.13 4.78
CA PRO A 294 -21.93 -4.97 3.62
C PRO A 294 -22.82 -4.71 2.39
N ASP A 295 -24.10 -4.43 2.57
CA ASP A 295 -25.04 -4.14 1.48
C ASP A 295 -24.81 -2.75 0.86
N ASP A 296 -24.43 -1.77 1.67
CA ASP A 296 -24.00 -0.44 1.20
C ASP A 296 -22.70 -0.56 0.39
N THR A 297 -21.73 -1.34 0.88
CA THR A 297 -20.47 -1.58 0.19
C THR A 297 -20.68 -2.25 -1.16
N ALA A 298 -21.55 -3.27 -1.23
CA ALA A 298 -21.89 -3.93 -2.48
C ALA A 298 -22.63 -2.99 -3.46
N SER A 299 -23.56 -2.19 -2.95
CA SER A 299 -24.32 -1.24 -3.77
C SER A 299 -23.44 -0.09 -4.28
N TYR A 300 -22.52 0.41 -3.43
CA TYR A 300 -21.52 1.40 -3.81
C TYR A 300 -20.62 0.88 -4.92
N ALA A 301 -20.13 -0.36 -4.80
CA ALA A 301 -19.31 -1.00 -5.82
C ALA A 301 -20.00 -1.07 -7.18
N VAL A 302 -21.25 -1.52 -7.22
CA VAL A 302 -22.04 -1.58 -8.47
C VAL A 302 -22.17 -0.19 -9.09
N ALA A 303 -22.58 0.81 -8.31
CA ALA A 303 -22.74 2.17 -8.81
C ALA A 303 -21.44 2.78 -9.33
N MET A 304 -20.33 2.57 -8.60
CA MET A 304 -19.00 3.10 -8.98
C MET A 304 -18.48 2.43 -10.26
N VAL A 305 -18.60 1.11 -10.38
CA VAL A 305 -18.21 0.38 -11.59
C VAL A 305 -19.04 0.84 -12.79
N GLU A 306 -20.37 1.00 -12.62
CA GLU A 306 -21.24 1.50 -13.67
C GLU A 306 -20.86 2.93 -14.11
N GLN A 307 -20.48 3.79 -13.16
CA GLN A 307 -20.03 5.16 -13.44
C GLN A 307 -18.70 5.16 -14.22
N VAL A 308 -17.72 4.38 -13.78
CA VAL A 308 -16.42 4.26 -14.47
C VAL A 308 -16.56 3.69 -15.89
N CYS A 309 -17.46 2.72 -16.08
CA CYS A 309 -17.76 2.21 -17.42
C CYS A 309 -18.34 3.29 -18.35
N ARG A 310 -19.24 4.13 -17.83
CA ARG A 310 -19.85 5.21 -18.63
C ARG A 310 -18.87 6.32 -18.96
N GLU A 311 -18.07 6.75 -17.98
CA GLU A 311 -17.27 7.98 -18.07
C GLU A 311 -15.89 7.75 -18.67
N PHE A 312 -15.30 6.57 -18.42
CA PHE A 312 -13.91 6.29 -18.83
C PHE A 312 -13.77 5.12 -19.79
N GLY A 313 -14.88 4.51 -20.24
CA GLY A 313 -14.84 3.43 -21.22
C GLY A 313 -14.33 2.10 -20.69
N ALA A 314 -14.56 1.80 -19.40
CA ALA A 314 -14.28 0.45 -18.90
C ALA A 314 -15.21 -0.58 -19.56
N ASP A 315 -14.62 -1.68 -20.06
CA ASP A 315 -15.34 -2.75 -20.73
C ASP A 315 -16.09 -3.62 -19.72
N ARG A 316 -17.42 -3.57 -19.78
CA ARG A 316 -18.31 -4.34 -18.90
C ARG A 316 -18.14 -5.85 -19.00
N ALA A 317 -17.67 -6.36 -20.12
CA ALA A 317 -17.44 -7.79 -20.33
C ALA A 317 -16.11 -8.27 -19.71
N ASN A 318 -15.21 -7.34 -19.40
CA ASN A 318 -13.84 -7.62 -18.96
C ASN A 318 -13.50 -6.96 -17.62
N ILE A 319 -14.32 -7.25 -16.59
CA ILE A 319 -14.10 -6.73 -15.22
C ILE A 319 -13.57 -7.85 -14.33
N VAL A 320 -12.40 -7.63 -13.72
CA VAL A 320 -11.76 -8.59 -12.82
C VAL A 320 -11.69 -7.99 -11.41
N LEU A 321 -12.17 -8.76 -10.42
CA LEU A 321 -12.13 -8.37 -9.01
C LEU A 321 -10.83 -8.88 -8.38
N THR A 322 -10.19 -8.09 -7.53
CA THR A 322 -9.01 -8.51 -6.77
C THR A 322 -9.02 -7.95 -5.35
N GLY A 323 -8.21 -8.52 -4.50
CA GLY A 323 -8.02 -8.01 -3.14
C GLY A 323 -6.96 -8.74 -2.34
N PHE A 324 -6.50 -8.05 -1.31
CA PHE A 324 -5.52 -8.52 -0.34
C PHE A 324 -6.14 -8.58 1.06
N SER A 325 -5.86 -9.64 1.82
CA SER A 325 -6.32 -9.77 3.21
C SER A 325 -7.86 -9.63 3.32
N ARG A 326 -8.38 -8.62 4.03
CA ARG A 326 -9.80 -8.28 4.03
C ARG A 326 -10.37 -8.13 2.61
N GLY A 327 -9.61 -7.50 1.72
CA GLY A 327 -10.00 -7.35 0.31
C GLY A 327 -10.12 -8.70 -0.41
N ALA A 328 -9.29 -9.67 -0.06
CA ALA A 328 -9.40 -11.03 -0.59
C ALA A 328 -10.64 -11.76 -0.07
N LEU A 329 -10.96 -11.60 1.22
CA LEU A 329 -12.26 -12.07 1.74
C LEU A 329 -13.43 -11.37 1.03
N ALA A 330 -13.29 -10.07 0.75
CA ALA A 330 -14.33 -9.30 0.07
C ALA A 330 -14.60 -9.79 -1.36
N CYS A 331 -13.65 -10.44 -2.04
CA CYS A 331 -13.92 -11.06 -3.35
C CYS A 331 -15.11 -12.04 -3.29
N GLY A 332 -15.25 -12.80 -2.20
CA GLY A 332 -16.42 -13.65 -1.95
C GLY A 332 -17.52 -12.92 -1.17
N PHE A 333 -17.19 -12.40 0.02
CA PHE A 333 -18.17 -11.88 0.99
C PHE A 333 -18.96 -10.67 0.48
N ILE A 334 -18.31 -9.74 -0.21
CA ILE A 334 -18.93 -8.57 -0.84
C ILE A 334 -19.19 -8.81 -2.32
N GLY A 335 -18.18 -9.27 -3.07
CA GLY A 335 -18.25 -9.44 -4.52
C GLY A 335 -19.28 -10.47 -5.00
N LEU A 336 -19.65 -11.42 -4.14
CA LEU A 336 -20.68 -12.41 -4.43
C LEU A 336 -21.91 -12.26 -3.52
N ARG A 337 -22.11 -11.11 -2.91
CA ARG A 337 -23.17 -10.88 -1.92
C ARG A 337 -24.58 -11.10 -2.47
N ASN A 338 -24.82 -10.64 -3.68
CA ASN A 338 -26.07 -10.84 -4.42
C ASN A 338 -25.78 -10.98 -5.91
N ASP A 339 -26.80 -11.33 -6.68
CA ASP A 339 -26.65 -11.61 -8.12
C ASP A 339 -26.22 -10.39 -8.92
N ARG A 340 -26.63 -9.17 -8.51
CA ARG A 340 -26.31 -7.93 -9.21
C ARG A 340 -24.80 -7.65 -9.19
N ILE A 341 -24.16 -7.70 -8.03
CA ILE A 341 -22.71 -7.48 -7.94
C ILE A 341 -21.94 -8.69 -8.48
N ALA A 342 -22.41 -9.91 -8.23
CA ALA A 342 -21.75 -11.12 -8.72
C ALA A 342 -21.70 -11.18 -10.26
N ALA A 343 -22.68 -10.61 -10.95
CA ALA A 343 -22.73 -10.56 -12.41
C ALA A 343 -21.67 -9.64 -13.04
N LEU A 344 -21.04 -8.75 -12.26
CA LEU A 344 -20.04 -7.83 -12.79
C LEU A 344 -18.72 -8.52 -13.18
N TRP A 345 -18.35 -9.60 -12.50
CA TRP A 345 -16.98 -10.13 -12.52
C TRP A 345 -16.80 -11.23 -13.58
N LYS A 346 -15.85 -11.07 -14.49
CA LYS A 346 -15.38 -12.14 -15.41
C LYS A 346 -14.49 -13.15 -14.68
N GLY A 347 -13.72 -12.72 -13.71
CA GLY A 347 -12.88 -13.53 -12.85
C GLY A 347 -12.50 -12.78 -11.57
N PHE A 348 -11.87 -13.47 -10.61
CA PHE A 348 -11.29 -12.81 -9.45
C PHE A 348 -9.92 -13.39 -9.05
N HIS A 349 -9.15 -12.54 -8.39
CA HIS A 349 -7.89 -12.88 -7.73
C HIS A 349 -7.98 -12.57 -6.24
N ALA A 350 -7.58 -13.49 -5.37
CA ALA A 350 -7.54 -13.28 -3.92
C ALA A 350 -6.16 -13.61 -3.35
N CYS A 351 -5.65 -12.74 -2.47
CA CYS A 351 -4.32 -12.86 -1.88
C CYS A 351 -4.37 -12.96 -0.36
N GLN A 352 -3.77 -14.04 0.18
CA GLN A 352 -3.51 -14.32 1.59
C GLN A 352 -4.73 -14.51 2.51
N HIS A 353 -5.93 -14.46 1.98
CA HIS A 353 -7.19 -14.82 2.61
C HIS A 353 -8.25 -15.11 1.56
N TYR A 354 -9.36 -15.71 1.97
CA TYR A 354 -10.56 -15.82 1.16
C TYR A 354 -11.82 -15.95 2.03
N ASP A 355 -12.99 -15.70 1.45
CA ASP A 355 -14.30 -15.89 2.06
C ASP A 355 -14.47 -17.31 2.60
N GLY A 356 -15.00 -17.43 3.79
CA GLY A 356 -15.11 -18.71 4.51
C GLY A 356 -14.00 -18.95 5.55
N ASP A 357 -13.08 -17.99 5.77
CA ASP A 357 -12.03 -18.15 6.78
C ASP A 357 -12.48 -17.91 8.23
N GLY A 358 -13.73 -17.50 8.41
CA GLY A 358 -14.36 -17.27 9.70
C GLY A 358 -14.26 -15.84 10.24
N TRP A 359 -13.46 -14.98 9.58
CA TRP A 359 -13.26 -13.61 10.05
C TRP A 359 -14.51 -12.75 9.86
N ASN A 360 -14.93 -12.05 10.93
CA ASN A 360 -15.98 -11.04 10.94
C ASN A 360 -17.28 -11.45 10.20
N GLY A 361 -17.71 -12.69 10.43
CA GLY A 361 -18.95 -13.25 9.86
C GLY A 361 -18.80 -13.89 8.47
N ALA A 362 -17.60 -13.94 7.90
CA ALA A 362 -17.31 -14.65 6.66
C ALA A 362 -17.21 -16.16 6.90
N THR A 363 -18.33 -16.80 7.26
CA THR A 363 -18.40 -18.23 7.57
C THR A 363 -18.27 -19.11 6.32
N GLU A 364 -17.75 -20.34 6.47
CA GLU A 364 -17.64 -21.31 5.37
C GLU A 364 -19.01 -21.63 4.74
N ALA A 365 -20.03 -21.83 5.56
CA ALA A 365 -21.38 -22.10 5.05
C ALA A 365 -21.91 -20.96 4.17
N GLY A 366 -21.72 -19.71 4.61
CA GLY A 366 -22.09 -18.54 3.82
C GLY A 366 -21.25 -18.39 2.55
N ALA A 367 -19.95 -18.72 2.59
CA ALA A 367 -19.07 -18.71 1.43
C ALA A 367 -19.48 -19.74 0.39
N LEU A 368 -19.87 -20.96 0.81
CA LEU A 368 -20.40 -22.01 -0.08
C LEU A 368 -21.70 -21.57 -0.80
N GLU A 369 -22.56 -20.85 -0.10
CA GLU A 369 -23.77 -20.30 -0.71
C GLU A 369 -23.42 -19.23 -1.76
N ARG A 370 -22.54 -18.28 -1.41
CA ARG A 370 -22.10 -17.20 -2.31
C ARG A 370 -21.34 -17.75 -3.52
N ALA A 371 -20.50 -18.75 -3.35
CA ALA A 371 -19.73 -19.40 -4.42
C ALA A 371 -20.60 -19.89 -5.58
N ARG A 372 -21.85 -20.27 -5.32
CA ARG A 372 -22.80 -20.73 -6.35
C ARG A 372 -23.08 -19.64 -7.41
N ARG A 373 -22.97 -18.35 -7.02
CA ARG A 373 -23.17 -17.21 -7.94
C ARG A 373 -22.00 -17.00 -8.89
N PHE A 374 -20.86 -17.68 -8.65
CA PHE A 374 -19.63 -17.50 -9.43
C PHE A 374 -19.21 -18.74 -10.25
N ARG A 375 -20.06 -19.72 -10.39
CA ARG A 375 -19.78 -20.97 -11.12
C ARG A 375 -19.31 -20.72 -12.55
N GLY A 376 -18.28 -21.46 -12.96
CA GLY A 376 -17.75 -21.43 -14.33
C GLY A 376 -16.81 -20.29 -14.65
N ARG A 377 -16.52 -19.39 -13.70
CA ARG A 377 -15.65 -18.22 -13.91
C ARG A 377 -14.28 -18.40 -13.28
N ALA A 378 -13.25 -17.79 -13.90
CA ALA A 378 -11.85 -18.00 -13.54
C ALA A 378 -11.48 -17.46 -12.16
N VAL A 379 -10.66 -18.21 -11.42
CA VAL A 379 -10.17 -17.88 -10.08
C VAL A 379 -8.64 -18.01 -10.01
N PHE A 380 -7.98 -17.02 -9.43
CA PHE A 380 -6.56 -17.06 -9.09
C PHE A 380 -6.36 -16.81 -7.60
N GLN A 381 -5.51 -17.60 -6.96
CA GLN A 381 -5.19 -17.51 -5.53
C GLN A 381 -3.70 -17.31 -5.34
N THR A 382 -3.30 -16.26 -4.59
CA THR A 382 -1.89 -16.03 -4.21
C THR A 382 -1.72 -16.21 -2.71
N ASP A 383 -0.72 -17.01 -2.30
CA ASP A 383 -0.35 -17.24 -0.88
C ASP A 383 -1.50 -17.74 -0.01
N ASN A 384 -2.46 -18.42 -0.61
CA ASN A 384 -3.59 -19.01 0.10
C ASN A 384 -3.40 -20.50 0.35
N SER A 385 -3.87 -20.97 1.50
CA SER A 385 -3.90 -22.40 1.82
C SER A 385 -4.93 -23.11 0.94
N ARG A 386 -4.44 -23.92 0.00
CA ARG A 386 -5.31 -24.77 -0.83
C ARG A 386 -6.19 -25.68 0.03
N ALA A 387 -5.63 -26.32 1.05
CA ALA A 387 -6.38 -27.20 1.93
C ALA A 387 -7.53 -26.47 2.67
N LYS A 388 -7.31 -25.20 3.08
CA LYS A 388 -8.32 -24.42 3.78
C LYS A 388 -9.49 -24.02 2.91
N PHE A 389 -9.24 -23.67 1.64
CA PHE A 389 -10.27 -23.08 0.76
C PHE A 389 -10.77 -24.01 -0.34
N GLN A 390 -10.27 -25.25 -0.40
CA GLN A 390 -10.61 -26.19 -1.47
C GLN A 390 -12.13 -26.41 -1.59
N THR A 391 -12.81 -26.62 -0.47
CA THR A 391 -14.26 -26.88 -0.43
C THR A 391 -15.07 -25.74 -1.08
N VAL A 392 -14.70 -24.48 -0.75
CA VAL A 392 -15.38 -23.31 -1.33
C VAL A 392 -15.04 -23.15 -2.81
N MET A 393 -13.79 -23.42 -3.20
CA MET A 393 -13.37 -23.36 -4.60
C MET A 393 -14.06 -24.44 -5.46
N ASP A 394 -14.21 -25.65 -4.92
CA ASP A 394 -14.91 -26.74 -5.62
C ASP A 394 -16.39 -26.40 -5.89
N ALA A 395 -17.03 -25.64 -4.98
CA ALA A 395 -18.40 -25.17 -5.18
C ALA A 395 -18.56 -24.23 -6.38
N MET A 396 -17.48 -23.56 -6.81
CA MET A 396 -17.47 -22.71 -8.01
C MET A 396 -17.37 -23.49 -9.31
N ARG A 397 -16.97 -24.79 -9.26
CA ARG A 397 -16.84 -25.69 -10.42
C ARG A 397 -15.93 -25.12 -11.51
N VAL A 398 -14.78 -24.58 -11.13
CA VAL A 398 -13.77 -24.01 -12.04
C VAL A 398 -12.38 -24.51 -11.70
N PRO A 399 -11.47 -24.57 -12.64
CA PRO A 399 -10.05 -24.70 -12.36
C PRO A 399 -9.57 -23.44 -11.60
N VAL A 400 -8.91 -23.66 -10.46
CA VAL A 400 -8.30 -22.58 -9.68
C VAL A 400 -6.81 -22.59 -9.92
N THR A 401 -6.25 -21.44 -10.29
CA THR A 401 -4.80 -21.23 -10.34
C THR A 401 -4.30 -20.85 -8.96
N TRP A 402 -3.28 -21.56 -8.48
CA TRP A 402 -2.63 -21.29 -7.19
C TRP A 402 -1.18 -20.89 -7.40
N ALA A 403 -0.75 -19.80 -6.75
CA ALA A 403 0.62 -19.32 -6.79
C ALA A 403 1.13 -19.01 -5.37
N ASP A 404 2.42 -19.24 -5.16
CA ASP A 404 3.16 -18.86 -3.96
C ASP A 404 4.13 -17.73 -4.33
N SER A 405 4.03 -16.60 -3.64
CA SER A 405 4.89 -15.45 -3.90
C SER A 405 6.28 -15.59 -3.27
N GLY A 406 6.41 -16.41 -2.25
CA GLY A 406 7.62 -16.54 -1.46
C GLY A 406 7.95 -15.32 -0.59
N LEU A 407 7.12 -14.26 -0.55
CA LEU A 407 7.35 -13.03 0.22
C LEU A 407 7.44 -13.31 1.73
N ARG A 408 6.70 -14.31 2.23
CA ARG A 408 6.65 -14.70 3.65
C ARG A 408 6.27 -13.55 4.59
N ALA A 409 5.50 -12.61 4.11
CA ALA A 409 4.98 -11.48 4.86
C ALA A 409 3.54 -11.19 4.47
N HIS A 410 2.78 -10.58 5.38
CA HIS A 410 1.40 -10.15 5.11
C HIS A 410 1.41 -8.77 4.47
N ALA A 411 1.71 -8.72 3.18
CA ALA A 411 1.89 -7.48 2.40
C ALA A 411 1.59 -7.71 0.91
N THR A 412 1.62 -6.66 0.10
CA THR A 412 1.36 -6.68 -1.34
C THR A 412 2.59 -6.34 -2.21
N ALA A 413 3.76 -6.18 -1.58
CA ALA A 413 4.98 -5.78 -2.28
C ALA A 413 5.38 -6.72 -3.44
N MET A 414 5.01 -8.01 -3.34
CA MET A 414 5.28 -9.00 -4.39
C MET A 414 4.65 -8.65 -5.74
N PHE A 415 3.55 -7.91 -5.76
CA PHE A 415 2.89 -7.56 -7.03
C PHE A 415 3.62 -6.46 -7.80
N LEU A 416 4.58 -5.79 -7.16
CA LEU A 416 5.33 -4.70 -7.76
C LEU A 416 6.66 -5.14 -8.40
N ASP A 417 7.00 -6.43 -8.34
CA ASP A 417 8.19 -7.00 -8.97
C ASP A 417 7.84 -8.09 -10.02
N ASP A 418 8.84 -8.63 -10.69
CA ASP A 418 8.68 -9.61 -11.77
C ASP A 418 8.92 -11.06 -11.30
N ARG A 419 8.64 -11.35 -10.02
CA ARG A 419 8.70 -12.73 -9.52
C ARG A 419 7.74 -13.67 -10.28
N PRO A 420 8.03 -14.98 -10.30
CA PRO A 420 7.26 -15.96 -11.09
C PRO A 420 5.75 -15.94 -10.81
N SER A 421 5.33 -15.77 -9.53
CA SER A 421 3.91 -15.71 -9.14
C SER A 421 3.20 -14.48 -9.71
N THR A 422 3.87 -13.34 -9.73
CA THR A 422 3.34 -12.09 -10.29
C THR A 422 3.25 -12.18 -11.81
N GLU A 423 4.27 -12.72 -12.47
CA GLU A 423 4.21 -12.96 -13.92
C GLU A 423 3.12 -13.98 -14.32
N GLN A 424 2.88 -14.99 -13.49
CA GLN A 424 1.77 -15.92 -13.68
C GLN A 424 0.41 -15.23 -13.56
N LEU A 425 0.24 -14.31 -12.58
CA LEU A 425 -0.97 -13.53 -12.41
C LEU A 425 -1.20 -12.56 -13.59
N ARG A 426 -0.15 -11.88 -14.07
CA ARG A 426 -0.20 -11.02 -15.25
C ARG A 426 -0.62 -11.78 -16.51
N ARG A 427 -0.09 -12.98 -16.70
CA ARG A 427 -0.46 -13.85 -17.82
C ARG A 427 -1.90 -14.30 -17.72
N TRP A 428 -2.32 -14.79 -16.56
CA TRP A 428 -3.70 -15.19 -16.29
C TRP A 428 -4.69 -14.03 -16.58
N PHE A 429 -4.38 -12.81 -16.14
CA PHE A 429 -5.20 -11.64 -16.41
C PHE A 429 -5.32 -11.37 -17.91
N ARG A 430 -4.19 -11.34 -18.64
CA ARG A 430 -4.22 -11.11 -20.11
C ARG A 430 -5.02 -12.15 -20.85
N GLU A 431 -4.82 -13.42 -20.54
CA GLU A 431 -5.57 -14.53 -21.15
C GLU A 431 -7.07 -14.42 -20.86
N LEU A 432 -7.44 -14.07 -19.62
CA LEU A 432 -8.83 -13.92 -19.22
C LEU A 432 -9.54 -12.81 -19.97
N VAL A 433 -8.94 -11.63 -20.12
CA VAL A 433 -9.61 -10.47 -20.74
C VAL A 433 -9.55 -10.49 -22.28
N THR A 434 -8.71 -11.34 -22.87
CA THR A 434 -8.67 -11.56 -24.33
C THR A 434 -9.52 -12.75 -24.78
N ALA A 435 -9.94 -13.59 -23.85
CA ALA A 435 -10.87 -14.70 -24.18
C ALA A 435 -12.25 -14.13 -24.57
N PRO A 436 -12.89 -14.71 -25.61
CA PRO A 436 -14.19 -14.28 -26.12
C PRO A 436 -15.30 -14.38 -25.07
#